data_10342c15b6e1701eaeec00a34d83b703
#
_entry.id   10342c15b6e1701eaeec00a34d83b703
#
_cell.length_a   1.000
_cell.length_b   1.000
_cell.length_c   1.000
_cell.angle_alpha   90.00
_cell.angle_beta   90.00
_cell.angle_gamma   90.00
#
_symmetry.space_group_name_H-M   'P 1'
#
loop_
_entity.id
_entity.type
_entity.pdbx_description
1 polymer ?
#
loop_
_entity_poly.entity_id
_entity_poly.type
_entity_poly.pdbx_seq_one_letter_code
_entity_poly.pdbx_strand_id
1 'polypeptide(L)'
;MKNRGVKLAKKAFQLRPKRFSVVWMLPNFLTICALIFGLQAMYQALFGNWDNVIIMIIIASVFDMLDGRVARLLKSTSEFGMHLDSLSDFVVFGAVPALAVYLWMDKPQDNIFWIVIVLYVICSALRLARFNSELSERPSYAKNYFNGVPTPAAAFLMLFPLAIEGYLNEYMLKSFDIIGFWIVFISISMVSNLPTFSGKVFQVPKSLVIPMLIILALLSNAIISNPIKGFITLVLVYIISLPFASIFYLRLKKKA
;
A
#
# COMPACT_ATOMS: atom_id res chain seq x y z
N MET A 1 -12.91 -53.98 19.94
CA MET A 1 -13.43 -52.82 20.68
C MET A 1 -12.37 -51.74 21.01
N LYS A 2 -11.07 -52.06 21.12
CA LYS A 2 -10.00 -51.13 21.51
C LYS A 2 -9.71 -49.96 20.50
N ASN A 3 -9.96 -50.18 19.19
CA ASN A 3 -9.65 -49.20 18.15
C ASN A 3 -10.65 -48.01 18.01
N ARG A 4 -11.89 -48.16 18.49
CA ARG A 4 -12.92 -47.10 18.47
C ARG A 4 -12.63 -46.02 19.52
N GLY A 5 -12.17 -46.40 20.72
CA GLY A 5 -11.84 -45.46 21.80
C GLY A 5 -10.68 -44.56 21.46
N VAL A 6 -9.63 -45.08 20.80
CA VAL A 6 -8.44 -44.31 20.37
C VAL A 6 -8.79 -43.29 19.27
N LYS A 7 -9.70 -43.65 18.32
CA LYS A 7 -10.17 -42.71 17.28
C LYS A 7 -11.05 -41.58 17.87
N LEU A 8 -11.92 -41.91 18.84
CA LEU A 8 -12.74 -40.90 19.52
C LEU A 8 -11.91 -39.96 20.40
N ALA A 9 -10.88 -40.48 21.10
CA ALA A 9 -9.96 -39.66 21.88
C ALA A 9 -9.10 -38.73 20.99
N LYS A 10 -8.63 -39.20 19.82
CA LYS A 10 -7.93 -38.33 18.84
C LYS A 10 -8.86 -37.26 18.26
N LYS A 11 -10.14 -37.58 18.01
CA LYS A 11 -11.11 -36.62 17.49
C LYS A 11 -11.50 -35.57 18.55
N ALA A 12 -11.62 -36.00 19.83
CA ALA A 12 -11.86 -35.09 20.96
C ALA A 12 -10.65 -34.19 21.27
N PHE A 13 -9.40 -34.68 21.05
CA PHE A 13 -8.20 -33.88 21.18
C PHE A 13 -8.08 -32.79 20.11
N GLN A 14 -8.61 -33.06 18.89
CA GLN A 14 -8.67 -32.07 17.81
C GLN A 14 -9.74 -30.99 18.04
N LEU A 15 -10.72 -31.23 18.92
CA LEU A 15 -11.81 -30.30 19.26
C LEU A 15 -11.47 -29.38 20.45
N ARG A 16 -10.27 -29.47 21.03
CA ARG A 16 -9.86 -28.46 22.03
C ARG A 16 -9.77 -27.11 21.35
N PRO A 17 -10.54 -26.08 21.76
CA PRO A 17 -10.43 -24.76 21.21
C PRO A 17 -8.96 -24.31 21.39
N LYS A 18 -8.26 -24.03 20.27
CA LYS A 18 -6.94 -23.38 20.33
C LYS A 18 -7.14 -22.10 21.11
N ARG A 19 -6.61 -22.02 22.34
CA ARG A 19 -6.59 -20.77 23.10
C ARG A 19 -5.69 -19.82 22.31
N PHE A 20 -6.29 -18.93 21.54
CA PHE A 20 -5.56 -17.86 20.90
C PHE A 20 -5.13 -16.89 22.00
N SER A 21 -3.84 -16.71 22.15
CA SER A 21 -3.32 -15.60 22.95
C SER A 21 -3.78 -14.29 22.31
N VAL A 22 -4.19 -13.31 23.11
CA VAL A 22 -4.59 -11.96 22.64
C VAL A 22 -3.48 -11.33 21.78
N VAL A 23 -2.22 -11.66 22.06
CA VAL A 23 -1.05 -11.24 21.28
C VAL A 23 -1.12 -11.68 19.81
N TRP A 24 -1.74 -12.81 19.50
CA TRP A 24 -1.94 -13.29 18.12
C TRP A 24 -2.96 -12.46 17.33
N MET A 25 -3.80 -11.70 18.01
CA MET A 25 -4.79 -10.81 17.37
C MET A 25 -4.22 -9.42 17.08
N LEU A 26 -3.05 -9.09 17.62
CA LEU A 26 -2.45 -7.76 17.48
C LEU A 26 -2.23 -7.33 16.02
N PRO A 27 -1.72 -8.17 15.09
CA PRO A 27 -1.62 -7.78 13.68
C PRO A 27 -2.98 -7.44 13.09
N ASN A 28 -3.98 -8.29 13.29
CA ASN A 28 -5.34 -8.04 12.76
C ASN A 28 -5.94 -6.74 13.32
N PHE A 29 -5.64 -6.40 14.58
CA PHE A 29 -6.05 -5.13 15.17
C PHE A 29 -5.40 -3.94 14.45
N LEU A 30 -4.12 -4.02 14.09
CA LEU A 30 -3.42 -2.98 13.33
C LEU A 30 -4.01 -2.83 11.93
N THR A 31 -4.33 -3.93 11.25
CA THR A 31 -5.03 -3.93 9.94
C THR A 31 -6.40 -3.24 10.05
N ILE A 32 -7.16 -3.52 11.13
CA ILE A 32 -8.44 -2.83 11.39
C ILE A 32 -8.22 -1.33 11.64
N CYS A 33 -7.17 -0.95 12.36
CA CYS A 33 -6.81 0.47 12.53
C CYS A 33 -6.51 1.13 11.17
N ALA A 34 -5.74 0.47 10.30
CA ALA A 34 -5.49 0.96 8.94
C ALA A 34 -6.80 1.20 8.17
N LEU A 35 -7.73 0.23 8.23
CA LEU A 35 -9.04 0.34 7.61
C LEU A 35 -9.86 1.50 8.18
N ILE A 36 -9.87 1.70 9.50
CA ILE A 36 -10.56 2.82 10.16
C ILE A 36 -10.02 4.15 9.65
N PHE A 37 -8.68 4.33 9.60
CA PHE A 37 -8.08 5.57 9.09
C PHE A 37 -8.34 5.76 7.59
N GLY A 38 -8.37 4.69 6.79
CA GLY A 38 -8.77 4.76 5.38
C GLY A 38 -10.22 5.22 5.22
N LEU A 39 -11.16 4.67 5.97
CA LEU A 39 -12.56 5.10 5.96
C LEU A 39 -12.73 6.53 6.49
N GLN A 40 -11.91 6.93 7.49
CA GLN A 40 -11.87 8.29 7.97
C GLN A 40 -11.36 9.26 6.88
N ALA A 41 -10.40 8.84 6.05
CA ALA A 41 -9.98 9.63 4.88
C ALA A 41 -11.15 9.85 3.91
N MET A 42 -11.94 8.80 3.62
CA MET A 42 -13.13 8.94 2.78
C MET A 42 -14.17 9.89 3.39
N TYR A 43 -14.39 9.79 4.71
CA TYR A 43 -15.26 10.72 5.42
C TYR A 43 -14.78 12.17 5.28
N GLN A 44 -13.48 12.44 5.43
CA GLN A 44 -12.93 13.79 5.23
C GLN A 44 -13.09 14.28 3.79
N ALA A 45 -12.97 13.38 2.80
CA ALA A 45 -13.17 13.71 1.40
C ALA A 45 -14.60 14.18 1.09
N LEU A 46 -15.62 13.64 1.78
CA LEU A 46 -17.02 14.09 1.63
C LEU A 46 -17.23 15.54 2.06
N PHE A 47 -16.39 16.04 2.97
CA PHE A 47 -16.44 17.42 3.46
C PHE A 47 -15.42 18.36 2.78
N GLY A 48 -14.66 17.87 1.79
CA GLY A 48 -13.65 18.65 1.09
C GLY A 48 -12.39 18.97 1.92
N ASN A 49 -12.15 18.24 3.01
CA ASN A 49 -10.99 18.42 3.88
C ASN A 49 -9.78 17.68 3.33
N TRP A 50 -9.21 18.14 2.22
CA TRP A 50 -8.22 17.42 1.42
C TRP A 50 -6.91 17.12 2.15
N ASP A 51 -6.42 18.05 2.97
CA ASP A 51 -5.22 17.84 3.79
C ASP A 51 -5.40 16.68 4.77
N ASN A 52 -6.59 16.59 5.39
CA ASN A 52 -6.93 15.49 6.29
C ASN A 52 -7.03 14.15 5.55
N VAL A 53 -7.51 14.14 4.29
CA VAL A 53 -7.51 12.92 3.46
C VAL A 53 -6.09 12.37 3.34
N ILE A 54 -5.13 13.21 2.97
CA ILE A 54 -3.73 12.82 2.82
C ILE A 54 -3.15 12.32 4.14
N ILE A 55 -3.37 13.05 5.23
CA ILE A 55 -2.88 12.69 6.56
C ILE A 55 -3.43 11.33 7.00
N MET A 56 -4.73 11.08 6.83
CA MET A 56 -5.36 9.82 7.19
C MET A 56 -4.82 8.64 6.38
N ILE A 57 -4.58 8.82 5.08
CA ILE A 57 -3.97 7.78 4.23
C ILE A 57 -2.50 7.52 4.63
N ILE A 58 -1.74 8.54 5.02
CA ILE A 58 -0.38 8.35 5.57
C ILE A 58 -0.45 7.52 6.85
N ILE A 59 -1.33 7.86 7.78
CA ILE A 59 -1.49 7.12 9.03
C ILE A 59 -1.92 5.67 8.76
N ALA A 60 -2.90 5.47 7.86
CA ALA A 60 -3.34 4.14 7.45
C ALA A 60 -2.18 3.30 6.90
N SER A 61 -1.31 3.89 6.06
CA SER A 61 -0.16 3.18 5.49
C SER A 61 0.91 2.82 6.53
N VAL A 62 1.03 3.59 7.62
CA VAL A 62 1.91 3.25 8.74
C VAL A 62 1.36 2.03 9.49
N PHE A 63 0.05 1.98 9.78
CA PHE A 63 -0.58 0.83 10.43
C PHE A 63 -0.48 -0.44 9.60
N ASP A 64 -0.73 -0.35 8.28
CA ASP A 64 -0.55 -1.43 7.30
C ASP A 64 0.89 -1.96 7.29
N MET A 65 1.88 -1.08 7.23
CA MET A 65 3.28 -1.50 7.28
C MET A 65 3.64 -2.18 8.62
N LEU A 66 3.02 -1.76 9.73
CA LEU A 66 3.28 -2.30 11.06
C LEU A 66 2.65 -3.68 11.25
N ASP A 67 1.44 -3.93 10.75
CA ASP A 67 0.74 -5.21 10.97
C ASP A 67 1.51 -6.39 10.36
N GLY A 68 1.99 -6.26 9.13
CA GLY A 68 2.82 -7.28 8.49
C GLY A 68 4.17 -7.49 9.18
N ARG A 69 4.78 -6.44 9.77
CA ARG A 69 6.01 -6.58 10.56
C ARG A 69 5.74 -7.28 11.89
N VAL A 70 4.69 -6.88 12.60
CA VAL A 70 4.28 -7.46 13.89
C VAL A 70 3.88 -8.93 13.71
N ALA A 71 3.13 -9.27 12.65
CA ALA A 71 2.76 -10.65 12.33
C ALA A 71 3.99 -11.55 12.17
N ARG A 72 5.02 -11.07 11.48
CA ARG A 72 6.29 -11.81 11.29
C ARG A 72 7.09 -11.92 12.58
N LEU A 73 7.19 -10.85 13.36
CA LEU A 73 7.91 -10.84 14.65
C LEU A 73 7.27 -11.79 15.67
N LEU A 74 5.95 -11.81 15.74
CA LEU A 74 5.19 -12.67 16.67
C LEU A 74 4.98 -14.09 16.12
N LYS A 75 5.40 -14.38 14.87
CA LYS A 75 5.12 -15.65 14.18
C LYS A 75 3.62 -15.99 14.20
N SER A 76 2.77 -14.97 14.06
CA SER A 76 1.30 -15.04 14.16
C SER A 76 0.60 -14.88 12.81
N THR A 77 1.29 -15.20 11.73
CA THR A 77 0.69 -15.19 10.39
C THR A 77 -0.44 -16.22 10.30
N SER A 78 -1.61 -15.81 9.82
CA SER A 78 -2.79 -16.66 9.62
C SER A 78 -3.43 -16.40 8.26
N GLU A 79 -4.14 -17.38 7.70
CA GLU A 79 -4.90 -17.20 6.45
C GLU A 79 -5.95 -16.10 6.60
N PHE A 80 -6.64 -16.06 7.74
CA PHE A 80 -7.62 -15.00 8.03
C PHE A 80 -6.95 -13.61 8.01
N GLY A 81 -5.77 -13.45 8.64
CA GLY A 81 -5.03 -12.20 8.65
C GLY A 81 -4.62 -11.75 7.25
N MET A 82 -4.13 -12.67 6.40
CA MET A 82 -3.78 -12.36 5.00
C MET A 82 -4.98 -11.90 4.17
N HIS A 83 -6.15 -12.51 4.36
CA HIS A 83 -7.36 -12.07 3.66
C HIS A 83 -7.86 -10.72 4.17
N LEU A 84 -7.83 -10.50 5.48
CA LEU A 84 -8.23 -9.23 6.10
C LEU A 84 -7.32 -8.09 5.61
N ASP A 85 -6.01 -8.30 5.59
CA ASP A 85 -4.99 -7.39 5.07
C ASP A 85 -5.29 -7.01 3.61
N SER A 86 -5.47 -8.00 2.73
CA SER A 86 -5.77 -7.74 1.32
C SER A 86 -7.09 -6.99 1.09
N LEU A 87 -8.13 -7.27 1.90
CA LEU A 87 -9.40 -6.54 1.82
C LEU A 87 -9.25 -5.11 2.33
N SER A 88 -8.52 -4.92 3.43
CA SER A 88 -8.18 -3.60 3.96
C SER A 88 -7.39 -2.78 2.93
N ASP A 89 -6.34 -3.35 2.35
CA ASP A 89 -5.52 -2.74 1.31
C ASP A 89 -6.35 -2.29 0.11
N PHE A 90 -7.26 -3.15 -0.36
CA PHE A 90 -8.13 -2.82 -1.47
C PHE A 90 -9.01 -1.60 -1.16
N VAL A 91 -9.59 -1.53 0.03
CA VAL A 91 -10.43 -0.40 0.44
C VAL A 91 -9.57 0.85 0.62
N VAL A 92 -8.51 0.77 1.44
CA VAL A 92 -7.71 1.93 1.89
C VAL A 92 -6.90 2.54 0.77
N PHE A 93 -6.27 1.70 -0.07
CA PHE A 93 -5.35 2.15 -1.12
C PHE A 93 -5.90 2.00 -2.55
N GLY A 94 -6.97 1.21 -2.73
CA GLY A 94 -7.65 1.07 -4.00
C GLY A 94 -8.85 2.01 -4.11
N ALA A 95 -9.87 1.81 -3.30
CA ALA A 95 -11.16 2.49 -3.46
C ALA A 95 -11.13 3.94 -2.92
N VAL A 96 -10.63 4.16 -1.71
CA VAL A 96 -10.68 5.48 -1.04
C VAL A 96 -9.93 6.56 -1.82
N PRO A 97 -8.66 6.39 -2.27
CA PRO A 97 -7.96 7.41 -3.03
C PRO A 97 -8.63 7.74 -4.36
N ALA A 98 -9.18 6.71 -5.04
CA ALA A 98 -9.91 6.88 -6.29
C ALA A 98 -11.16 7.75 -6.11
N LEU A 99 -11.97 7.43 -5.11
CA LEU A 99 -13.19 8.19 -4.79
C LEU A 99 -12.86 9.58 -4.25
N ALA A 100 -11.79 9.75 -3.48
CA ALA A 100 -11.34 11.06 -3.01
C ALA A 100 -10.97 11.98 -4.17
N VAL A 101 -10.22 11.48 -5.17
CA VAL A 101 -9.88 12.26 -6.37
C VAL A 101 -11.12 12.56 -7.21
N TYR A 102 -12.06 11.62 -7.33
CA TYR A 102 -13.33 11.88 -8.01
C TYR A 102 -14.13 13.01 -7.34
N LEU A 103 -14.19 13.03 -6.01
CA LEU A 103 -14.85 14.09 -5.24
C LEU A 103 -14.10 15.41 -5.35
N TRP A 104 -12.76 15.39 -5.32
CA TRP A 104 -11.93 16.57 -5.47
C TRP A 104 -12.09 17.23 -6.83
N MET A 105 -12.30 16.45 -7.90
CA MET A 105 -12.62 16.95 -9.24
C MET A 105 -14.05 17.48 -9.38
N ASP A 106 -14.77 17.73 -8.28
CA ASP A 106 -16.16 18.24 -8.24
C ASP A 106 -17.18 17.32 -8.94
N LYS A 107 -16.97 16.01 -8.83
CA LYS A 107 -17.87 14.98 -9.39
C LYS A 107 -18.19 15.25 -10.86
N PRO A 108 -17.20 15.15 -11.75
CA PRO A 108 -17.43 15.40 -13.16
C PRO A 108 -18.62 14.60 -13.68
N GLN A 109 -19.54 15.27 -14.37
CA GLN A 109 -20.69 14.60 -15.00
C GLN A 109 -20.26 13.77 -16.23
N ASP A 110 -18.99 13.85 -16.62
CA ASP A 110 -18.44 13.10 -17.74
C ASP A 110 -18.24 11.63 -17.33
N ASN A 111 -18.96 10.74 -18.02
CA ASN A 111 -18.87 9.31 -17.81
C ASN A 111 -17.46 8.76 -18.07
N ILE A 112 -16.66 9.41 -18.92
CA ILE A 112 -15.29 9.00 -19.25
C ILE A 112 -14.41 9.08 -18.01
N PHE A 113 -14.50 10.15 -17.24
CA PHE A 113 -13.70 10.28 -16.01
C PHE A 113 -14.06 9.22 -14.98
N TRP A 114 -15.36 8.91 -14.82
CA TRP A 114 -15.80 7.81 -13.96
C TRP A 114 -15.22 6.46 -14.39
N ILE A 115 -15.18 6.18 -15.70
CA ILE A 115 -14.57 4.95 -16.24
C ILE A 115 -13.09 4.87 -15.86
N VAL A 116 -12.35 5.98 -15.91
CA VAL A 116 -10.93 6.05 -15.52
C VAL A 116 -10.75 5.79 -14.02
N ILE A 117 -11.62 6.32 -13.17
CA ILE A 117 -11.65 6.04 -11.73
C ILE A 117 -11.88 4.55 -11.47
N VAL A 118 -12.87 3.96 -12.12
CA VAL A 118 -13.19 2.52 -11.99
C VAL A 118 -12.04 1.66 -12.49
N LEU A 119 -11.36 2.06 -13.58
CA LEU A 119 -10.16 1.38 -14.09
C LEU A 119 -9.07 1.27 -13.02
N TYR A 120 -8.79 2.35 -12.30
CA TYR A 120 -7.81 2.32 -11.22
C TYR A 120 -8.20 1.32 -10.11
N VAL A 121 -9.47 1.32 -9.69
CA VAL A 121 -9.98 0.40 -8.65
C VAL A 121 -9.84 -1.06 -9.11
N ILE A 122 -10.20 -1.36 -10.38
CA ILE A 122 -10.06 -2.69 -10.97
C ILE A 122 -8.58 -3.11 -11.01
N CYS A 123 -7.68 -2.24 -11.47
CA CYS A 123 -6.24 -2.52 -11.52
C CYS A 123 -5.66 -2.77 -10.13
N SER A 124 -6.15 -2.05 -9.10
CA SER A 124 -5.79 -2.30 -7.70
C SER A 124 -6.20 -3.71 -7.24
N ALA A 125 -7.45 -4.11 -7.52
CA ALA A 125 -7.95 -5.45 -7.20
C ALA A 125 -7.15 -6.55 -7.90
N LEU A 126 -6.93 -6.41 -9.21
CA LEU A 126 -6.15 -7.37 -10.01
C LEU A 126 -4.72 -7.51 -9.49
N ARG A 127 -4.09 -6.40 -9.12
CA ARG A 127 -2.75 -6.41 -8.55
C ARG A 127 -2.69 -7.16 -7.22
N LEU A 128 -3.63 -6.92 -6.30
CA LEU A 128 -3.69 -7.61 -5.02
C LEU A 128 -3.97 -9.12 -5.20
N ALA A 129 -4.88 -9.48 -6.10
CA ALA A 129 -5.17 -10.86 -6.44
C ALA A 129 -3.93 -11.58 -7.00
N ARG A 130 -3.21 -10.93 -7.94
CA ARG A 130 -1.96 -11.45 -8.50
C ARG A 130 -0.88 -11.61 -7.43
N PHE A 131 -0.71 -10.63 -6.55
CA PHE A 131 0.27 -10.70 -5.46
C PHE A 131 0.01 -11.91 -4.56
N ASN A 132 -1.24 -12.16 -4.19
CA ASN A 132 -1.62 -13.29 -3.34
C ASN A 132 -1.40 -14.65 -4.04
N SER A 133 -1.62 -14.74 -5.35
CA SER A 133 -1.40 -15.98 -6.11
C SER A 133 0.07 -16.30 -6.34
N GLU A 134 0.94 -15.30 -6.51
CA GLU A 134 2.36 -15.47 -6.83
C GLU A 134 3.28 -15.68 -5.61
N LEU A 135 2.76 -15.63 -4.38
CA LEU A 135 3.57 -15.69 -3.16
C LEU A 135 4.45 -16.96 -3.06
N SER A 136 4.09 -18.06 -3.72
CA SER A 136 4.75 -19.36 -3.66
C SER A 136 5.79 -19.63 -4.75
N GLU A 137 5.84 -18.86 -5.87
CA GLU A 137 6.55 -19.28 -7.10
C GLU A 137 7.69 -18.37 -7.55
N ARG A 138 8.10 -17.37 -6.77
CA ARG A 138 9.09 -16.36 -7.24
C ARG A 138 10.53 -16.87 -7.24
N PRO A 139 11.29 -16.73 -8.36
CA PRO A 139 12.71 -17.03 -8.42
C PRO A 139 13.52 -16.16 -7.46
N SER A 140 14.68 -16.67 -7.00
CA SER A 140 15.48 -16.05 -5.93
C SER A 140 15.97 -14.63 -6.25
N TYR A 141 16.30 -14.32 -7.51
CA TYR A 141 16.72 -12.97 -7.95
C TYR A 141 15.57 -11.95 -7.98
N ALA A 142 14.34 -12.41 -8.16
CA ALA A 142 13.14 -11.57 -8.20
C ALA A 142 12.57 -11.27 -6.81
N LYS A 143 13.04 -11.95 -5.74
CA LYS A 143 12.55 -11.75 -4.36
C LYS A 143 12.77 -10.34 -3.83
N ASN A 144 13.68 -9.59 -4.43
CA ASN A 144 14.06 -8.23 -4.02
C ASN A 144 13.32 -7.13 -4.79
N TYR A 145 12.47 -7.48 -5.76
CA TYR A 145 11.71 -6.53 -6.57
C TYR A 145 10.23 -6.88 -6.53
N PHE A 146 9.39 -5.86 -6.57
CA PHE A 146 7.96 -6.03 -6.81
C PHE A 146 7.69 -6.00 -8.32
N ASN A 147 6.69 -6.74 -8.78
CA ASN A 147 6.14 -6.61 -10.12
C ASN A 147 5.06 -5.53 -10.08
N GLY A 148 5.26 -4.44 -10.81
CA GLY A 148 4.38 -3.29 -10.81
C GLY A 148 4.51 -2.37 -9.58
N VAL A 149 3.79 -1.26 -9.62
CA VAL A 149 3.73 -0.29 -8.51
C VAL A 149 2.93 -0.88 -7.33
N PRO A 150 3.44 -0.89 -6.09
CA PRO A 150 2.71 -1.34 -4.90
C PRO A 150 1.41 -0.55 -4.67
N THR A 151 0.35 -1.20 -4.17
CA THR A 151 -0.96 -0.54 -3.95
C THR A 151 -0.87 0.70 -3.05
N PRO A 152 -0.13 0.68 -1.92
CA PRO A 152 0.05 1.90 -1.12
C PRO A 152 0.79 3.01 -1.89
N ALA A 153 1.80 2.66 -2.70
CA ALA A 153 2.49 3.65 -3.52
C ALA A 153 1.59 4.21 -4.63
N ALA A 154 0.74 3.39 -5.24
CA ALA A 154 -0.25 3.83 -6.20
C ALA A 154 -1.28 4.79 -5.58
N ALA A 155 -1.72 4.55 -4.34
CA ALA A 155 -2.58 5.47 -3.59
C ALA A 155 -1.91 6.82 -3.37
N PHE A 156 -0.61 6.83 -3.04
CA PHE A 156 0.16 8.06 -2.88
C PHE A 156 0.31 8.81 -4.20
N LEU A 157 0.59 8.10 -5.30
CA LEU A 157 0.62 8.70 -6.64
C LEU A 157 -0.76 9.25 -7.06
N MET A 158 -1.85 8.56 -6.69
CA MET A 158 -3.22 8.99 -6.97
C MET A 158 -3.57 10.31 -6.28
N LEU A 159 -3.15 10.48 -5.01
CA LEU A 159 -3.40 11.70 -4.22
C LEU A 159 -2.37 12.81 -4.49
N PHE A 160 -1.33 12.55 -5.27
CA PHE A 160 -0.25 13.51 -5.50
C PHE A 160 -0.69 14.83 -6.17
N PRO A 161 -1.52 14.84 -7.24
CA PRO A 161 -2.03 16.08 -7.83
C PRO A 161 -2.84 16.92 -6.84
N LEU A 162 -3.66 16.26 -6.02
CA LEU A 162 -4.45 16.92 -4.96
C LEU A 162 -3.53 17.58 -3.91
N ALA A 163 -2.44 16.90 -3.52
CA ALA A 163 -1.47 17.45 -2.57
C ALA A 163 -0.73 18.68 -3.14
N ILE A 164 -0.37 18.65 -4.43
CA ILE A 164 0.33 19.77 -5.09
C ILE A 164 -0.59 20.97 -5.18
N GLU A 165 -1.85 20.80 -5.61
CA GLU A 165 -2.81 21.91 -5.69
C GLU A 165 -3.03 22.55 -4.33
N GLY A 166 -3.26 21.77 -3.28
CA GLY A 166 -3.41 22.28 -1.92
C GLY A 166 -2.17 23.03 -1.42
N TYR A 167 -0.97 22.64 -1.86
CA TYR A 167 0.28 23.29 -1.47
C TYR A 167 0.57 24.58 -2.25
N LEU A 168 0.30 24.60 -3.56
CA LEU A 168 0.59 25.74 -4.44
C LEU A 168 -0.56 26.78 -4.46
N ASN A 169 -1.75 26.44 -3.95
CA ASN A 169 -2.99 27.23 -4.08
C ASN A 169 -3.30 27.60 -5.54
N GLU A 170 -2.88 26.80 -6.50
CA GLU A 170 -3.10 27.00 -7.93
C GLU A 170 -4.03 25.94 -8.50
N TYR A 171 -5.16 26.36 -9.07
CA TYR A 171 -6.15 25.48 -9.73
C TYR A 171 -5.70 24.93 -11.09
N MET A 172 -4.45 25.17 -11.48
CA MET A 172 -3.92 24.85 -12.81
C MET A 172 -3.86 23.36 -13.12
N LEU A 173 -3.76 22.51 -12.10
CA LEU A 173 -3.67 21.06 -12.27
C LEU A 173 -5.04 20.36 -12.40
N LYS A 174 -6.14 21.04 -12.12
CA LYS A 174 -7.49 20.48 -12.10
C LYS A 174 -8.09 20.35 -13.52
N SER A 175 -7.30 19.80 -14.44
CA SER A 175 -7.74 19.48 -15.80
C SER A 175 -8.09 17.99 -15.91
N PHE A 176 -9.25 17.69 -16.50
CA PHE A 176 -9.71 16.32 -16.72
C PHE A 176 -8.71 15.48 -17.51
N ASP A 177 -8.14 16.06 -18.56
CA ASP A 177 -7.21 15.36 -19.44
C ASP A 177 -5.93 15.01 -18.69
N ILE A 178 -5.37 15.95 -17.93
CA ILE A 178 -4.12 15.75 -17.18
C ILE A 178 -4.33 14.72 -16.08
N ILE A 179 -5.37 14.87 -15.28
CA ILE A 179 -5.66 13.94 -14.17
C ILE A 179 -6.09 12.57 -14.70
N GLY A 180 -6.92 12.53 -15.74
CA GLY A 180 -7.34 11.28 -16.38
C GLY A 180 -6.15 10.50 -16.93
N PHE A 181 -5.25 11.16 -17.66
CA PHE A 181 -4.02 10.54 -18.16
C PHE A 181 -3.13 10.03 -17.03
N TRP A 182 -2.98 10.82 -15.97
CA TRP A 182 -2.21 10.44 -14.77
C TRP A 182 -2.76 9.17 -14.12
N ILE A 183 -4.09 9.08 -13.94
CA ILE A 183 -4.74 7.90 -13.36
C ILE A 183 -4.56 6.67 -14.24
N VAL A 184 -4.72 6.79 -15.55
CA VAL A 184 -4.49 5.69 -16.51
C VAL A 184 -3.04 5.21 -16.44
N PHE A 185 -2.08 6.13 -16.38
CA PHE A 185 -0.66 5.81 -16.23
C PHE A 185 -0.39 5.01 -14.95
N ILE A 186 -0.94 5.43 -13.80
CA ILE A 186 -0.81 4.69 -12.53
C ILE A 186 -1.45 3.31 -12.66
N SER A 187 -2.66 3.21 -13.19
CA SER A 187 -3.41 1.96 -13.35
C SER A 187 -2.64 0.93 -14.16
N ILE A 188 -2.09 1.34 -15.30
CA ILE A 188 -1.24 0.47 -16.12
C ILE A 188 0.03 0.08 -15.38
N SER A 189 0.66 1.03 -14.66
CA SER A 189 1.88 0.78 -13.89
C SER A 189 1.68 -0.25 -12.78
N MET A 190 0.49 -0.32 -12.16
CA MET A 190 0.15 -1.32 -11.13
C MET A 190 0.10 -2.75 -11.68
N VAL A 191 -0.48 -2.94 -12.86
CA VAL A 191 -0.66 -4.27 -13.48
C VAL A 191 0.57 -4.68 -14.30
N SER A 192 1.43 -3.72 -14.65
CA SER A 192 2.64 -3.95 -15.42
C SER A 192 3.65 -4.85 -14.68
N ASN A 193 4.62 -5.39 -15.44
CA ASN A 193 5.76 -6.12 -14.90
C ASN A 193 6.96 -5.20 -14.60
N LEU A 194 6.74 -3.89 -14.43
CA LEU A 194 7.79 -2.95 -14.09
C LEU A 194 8.42 -3.32 -12.74
N PRO A 195 9.73 -3.55 -12.69
CA PRO A 195 10.40 -3.87 -11.43
C PRO A 195 10.48 -2.61 -10.58
N THR A 196 9.88 -2.65 -9.39
CA THR A 196 9.97 -1.59 -8.39
C THR A 196 10.78 -2.08 -7.19
N PHE A 197 11.53 -1.18 -6.55
CA PHE A 197 12.36 -1.56 -5.41
C PHE A 197 11.51 -2.11 -4.26
N SER A 198 11.85 -3.32 -3.82
CA SER A 198 11.47 -3.81 -2.50
C SER A 198 12.51 -3.31 -1.51
N GLY A 199 12.11 -2.74 -0.35
CA GLY A 199 13.03 -2.25 0.68
C GLY A 199 14.05 -3.27 1.20
N LYS A 200 14.00 -4.52 0.71
CA LYS A 200 14.95 -5.60 1.02
C LYS A 200 16.26 -5.52 0.22
N VAL A 201 16.32 -4.72 -0.84
CA VAL A 201 17.48 -4.63 -1.73
C VAL A 201 18.65 -3.89 -1.08
N PHE A 202 18.38 -3.00 -0.14
CA PHE A 202 19.40 -2.17 0.47
C PHE A 202 20.17 -2.92 1.57
N GLN A 203 21.19 -3.67 1.19
CA GLN A 203 22.29 -3.98 2.10
C GLN A 203 23.12 -2.70 2.26
N VAL A 204 22.82 -1.92 3.28
CA VAL A 204 23.52 -0.67 3.57
C VAL A 204 24.87 -0.99 4.21
N PRO A 205 26.00 -0.62 3.61
CA PRO A 205 27.30 -0.74 4.26
C PRO A 205 27.30 0.04 5.58
N LYS A 206 27.99 -0.48 6.61
CA LYS A 206 27.99 0.10 7.96
C LYS A 206 28.31 1.59 7.99
N SER A 207 29.16 2.07 7.06
CA SER A 207 29.52 3.47 6.91
C SER A 207 28.36 4.39 6.51
N LEU A 208 27.34 3.87 5.83
CA LEU A 208 26.17 4.66 5.37
C LEU A 208 24.97 4.58 6.32
N VAL A 209 25.05 3.80 7.39
CA VAL A 209 23.95 3.65 8.37
C VAL A 209 23.66 4.99 9.07
N ILE A 210 24.70 5.70 9.53
CA ILE A 210 24.54 6.98 10.23
C ILE A 210 23.96 8.06 9.30
N PRO A 211 24.53 8.31 8.09
CA PRO A 211 23.93 9.25 7.16
C PRO A 211 22.46 8.92 6.81
N MET A 212 22.15 7.64 6.63
CA MET A 212 20.79 7.19 6.33
C MET A 212 19.83 7.44 7.51
N LEU A 213 20.27 7.24 8.74
CA LEU A 213 19.46 7.56 9.93
C LEU A 213 19.22 9.06 10.07
N ILE A 214 20.22 9.90 9.76
CA ILE A 214 20.06 11.36 9.74
C ILE A 214 19.04 11.78 8.69
N ILE A 215 19.14 11.26 7.46
CA ILE A 215 18.19 11.54 6.37
C ILE A 215 16.79 11.10 6.80
N LEU A 216 16.64 9.92 7.39
CA LEU A 216 15.36 9.42 7.88
C LEU A 216 14.76 10.31 8.98
N ALA A 217 15.59 10.78 9.91
CA ALA A 217 15.18 11.70 10.97
C ALA A 217 14.73 13.06 10.40
N LEU A 218 15.47 13.60 9.42
CA LEU A 218 15.11 14.85 8.76
C LEU A 218 13.81 14.73 7.96
N LEU A 219 13.62 13.62 7.24
CA LEU A 219 12.36 13.32 6.53
C LEU A 219 11.18 13.16 7.50
N SER A 220 11.39 12.45 8.62
CA SER A 220 10.35 12.30 9.65
C SER A 220 9.98 13.65 10.25
N ASN A 221 10.97 14.50 10.56
CA ASN A 221 10.72 15.86 11.05
C ASN A 221 9.96 16.71 10.02
N ALA A 222 10.32 16.63 8.73
CA ALA A 222 9.64 17.35 7.67
C ALA A 222 8.16 16.93 7.54
N ILE A 223 7.88 15.61 7.64
CA ILE A 223 6.51 15.08 7.61
C ILE A 223 5.71 15.53 8.83
N ILE A 224 6.31 15.54 10.03
CA ILE A 224 5.62 15.97 11.27
C ILE A 224 5.35 17.48 11.24
N SER A 225 6.32 18.29 10.79
CA SER A 225 6.20 19.76 10.77
C SER A 225 5.23 20.27 9.69
N ASN A 226 5.20 19.62 8.53
CA ASN A 226 4.27 19.93 7.45
C ASN A 226 3.95 18.65 6.67
N PRO A 227 2.86 17.94 7.03
CA PRO A 227 2.53 16.64 6.45
C PRO A 227 2.38 16.66 4.93
N ILE A 228 1.82 17.72 4.36
CA ILE A 228 1.59 17.84 2.92
C ILE A 228 2.93 17.98 2.16
N LYS A 229 3.83 18.84 2.65
CA LYS A 229 5.19 18.95 2.07
C LYS A 229 5.95 17.65 2.16
N GLY A 230 5.90 17.00 3.32
CA GLY A 230 6.52 15.71 3.54
C GLY A 230 5.99 14.64 2.59
N PHE A 231 4.67 14.59 2.39
CA PHE A 231 4.01 13.71 1.44
C PHE A 231 4.49 13.95 0.00
N ILE A 232 4.46 15.21 -0.47
CA ILE A 232 4.93 15.59 -1.81
C ILE A 232 6.38 15.15 -2.00
N THR A 233 7.27 15.44 -1.03
CA THR A 233 8.69 15.06 -1.09
C THR A 233 8.84 13.54 -1.20
N LEU A 234 8.10 12.76 -0.40
CA LEU A 234 8.13 11.30 -0.41
C LEU A 234 7.71 10.76 -1.79
N VAL A 235 6.62 11.27 -2.35
CA VAL A 235 6.13 10.84 -3.67
C VAL A 235 7.13 11.21 -4.77
N LEU A 236 7.73 12.41 -4.75
CA LEU A 236 8.77 12.79 -5.71
C LEU A 236 9.99 11.87 -5.66
N VAL A 237 10.48 11.57 -4.46
CA VAL A 237 11.59 10.60 -4.27
C VAL A 237 11.21 9.23 -4.83
N TYR A 238 9.98 8.77 -4.59
CA TYR A 238 9.49 7.52 -5.15
C TYR A 238 9.45 7.54 -6.69
N ILE A 239 8.90 8.58 -7.31
CA ILE A 239 8.84 8.73 -8.78
C ILE A 239 10.26 8.70 -9.38
N ILE A 240 11.20 9.43 -8.79
CA ILE A 240 12.61 9.45 -9.24
C ILE A 240 13.24 8.06 -9.09
N SER A 241 12.88 7.28 -8.07
CA SER A 241 13.43 5.93 -7.83
C SER A 241 13.01 4.90 -8.89
N LEU A 242 11.86 5.07 -9.56
CA LEU A 242 11.31 4.09 -10.52
C LEU A 242 12.24 3.80 -11.72
N PRO A 243 12.79 4.80 -12.45
CA PRO A 243 13.71 4.53 -13.55
C PRO A 243 15.00 3.85 -13.08
N PHE A 244 15.51 4.21 -11.90
CA PHE A 244 16.69 3.54 -11.33
C PHE A 244 16.41 2.06 -11.01
N ALA A 245 15.26 1.75 -10.42
CA ALA A 245 14.85 0.37 -10.15
C ALA A 245 14.84 -0.47 -11.43
N SER A 246 14.28 0.07 -12.51
CA SER A 246 14.18 -0.60 -13.81
C SER A 246 15.56 -0.86 -14.42
N ILE A 247 16.48 0.11 -14.37
CA ILE A 247 17.85 -0.03 -14.89
C ILE A 247 18.63 -1.09 -14.09
N PHE A 248 18.55 -1.06 -12.76
CA PHE A 248 19.26 -2.03 -11.91
C PHE A 248 18.73 -3.46 -12.11
N TYR A 249 17.42 -3.63 -12.21
CA TYR A 249 16.82 -4.94 -12.48
C TYR A 249 17.28 -5.53 -13.82
N LEU A 250 17.28 -4.72 -14.90
CA LEU A 250 17.74 -5.17 -16.21
C LEU A 250 19.22 -5.59 -16.20
N ARG A 251 20.06 -4.91 -15.41
CA ARG A 251 21.47 -5.31 -15.22
C ARG A 251 21.62 -6.64 -14.48
N LEU A 252 20.77 -6.90 -13.48
CA LEU A 252 20.78 -8.17 -12.73
C LEU A 252 20.28 -9.32 -13.60
N LYS A 253 19.21 -9.11 -14.38
CA LYS A 253 18.67 -10.11 -15.30
C LYS A 253 19.67 -10.52 -16.39
N LYS A 254 20.55 -9.61 -16.83
CA LYS A 254 21.62 -9.92 -17.80
C LYS A 254 22.79 -10.71 -17.21
N LYS A 255 22.91 -10.74 -15.87
CA LYS A 255 24.01 -11.45 -15.17
C LYS A 255 23.58 -12.83 -14.62
N ALA A 256 22.26 -13.12 -14.59
CA ALA A 256 21.68 -14.40 -14.17
C ALA A 256 21.38 -15.29 -15.37
#